data_a4747675f738aa063acc9e7b85d4b031
#
_entry.id   a4747675f738aa063acc9e7b85d4b031
#
_cell.length_a   1.000
_cell.length_b   1.000
_cell.length_c   1.000
_cell.angle_alpha   90.00
_cell.angle_beta   90.00
_cell.angle_gamma   90.00
#
_symmetry.space_group_name_H-M   'P 1'
#
loop_
_entity.id
_entity.type
_entity.pdbx_description
1 polymer ?
#
loop_
_entity_poly.entity_id
_entity_poly.type
_entity_poly.pdbx_seq_one_letter_code
_entity_poly.pdbx_strand_id
1 'polypeptide(L)'
;MLLVAAVVAAASVAAAILLASSGSSTSGGSSRSRIPTTSGTTVQAVSVTTLRALPGLLGHPVYWAGPRVGATYELTRSPDGRVYVRYLTGGAKVGSPLPDFLTVGTYVVPDAAAAVRAAAGQPGAVTVNVPGGLGFYNRARPTSVYFAFPGSNVQVETYDPSASIARRLVETRAITPVR
;
A
#
# COMPACT_ATOMS: atom_id res chain seq x y z
N MET A 1 12.36 25.68 -19.35
CA MET A 1 12.56 24.92 -18.09
C MET A 1 11.17 24.56 -17.55
N LEU A 2 10.68 23.35 -17.87
CA LEU A 2 9.40 22.85 -17.32
C LEU A 2 9.69 22.27 -15.94
N LEU A 3 9.13 22.89 -14.89
CA LEU A 3 9.06 22.32 -13.56
C LEU A 3 8.09 21.14 -13.58
N VAL A 4 8.62 19.92 -13.65
CA VAL A 4 7.83 18.71 -13.34
C VAL A 4 7.67 18.69 -11.83
N ALA A 5 6.53 19.18 -11.34
CA ALA A 5 6.12 18.97 -9.95
C ALA A 5 5.86 17.48 -9.77
N ALA A 6 6.84 16.76 -9.22
CA ALA A 6 6.64 15.40 -8.74
C ALA A 6 5.63 15.48 -7.58
N VAL A 7 4.37 15.17 -7.87
CA VAL A 7 3.35 14.98 -6.85
C VAL A 7 3.72 13.71 -6.09
N VAL A 8 4.49 13.89 -5.02
CA VAL A 8 4.61 12.86 -3.99
C VAL A 8 3.23 12.77 -3.35
N ALA A 9 2.41 11.86 -3.85
CA ALA A 9 1.17 11.51 -3.21
C ALA A 9 1.52 10.84 -1.87
N ALA A 10 1.73 11.66 -0.83
CA ALA A 10 1.68 11.23 0.54
C ALA A 10 0.21 10.86 0.82
N ALA A 11 -0.21 9.71 0.28
CA ALA A 11 -1.48 9.13 0.64
C ALA A 11 -1.36 8.71 2.10
N SER A 12 -1.86 9.59 2.97
CA SER A 12 -2.18 9.21 4.33
C SER A 12 -3.04 7.95 4.25
N VAL A 13 -2.65 6.89 4.96
CA VAL A 13 -3.59 5.83 5.34
C VAL A 13 -4.51 6.46 6.41
N ALA A 14 -5.24 7.49 6.03
CA ALA A 14 -6.47 7.85 6.67
C ALA A 14 -7.49 6.93 5.99
N ALA A 15 -7.99 5.95 6.73
CA ALA A 15 -9.09 5.10 6.29
C ALA A 15 -10.27 6.01 5.95
N ALA A 16 -10.39 6.44 4.71
CA ALA A 16 -11.60 7.02 4.19
C ALA A 16 -12.59 5.87 4.00
N ILE A 17 -13.27 5.51 5.07
CA ILE A 17 -14.44 4.65 5.01
C ILE A 17 -15.58 5.52 4.45
N LEU A 18 -15.78 5.45 3.15
CA LEU A 18 -17.03 5.86 2.54
C LEU A 18 -18.07 4.80 2.88
N LEU A 19 -18.94 5.12 3.83
CA LEU A 19 -20.19 4.41 4.07
C LEU A 19 -21.02 4.49 2.78
N ALA A 20 -21.05 3.39 2.03
CA ALA A 20 -22.02 3.23 0.95
C ALA A 20 -23.40 3.02 1.58
N SER A 21 -24.20 4.07 1.61
CA SER A 21 -25.62 4.02 1.95
C SER A 21 -26.35 3.21 0.88
N SER A 22 -26.95 2.11 1.28
CA SER A 22 -27.84 1.29 0.46
C SER A 22 -29.11 2.09 0.14
N GLY A 23 -29.21 2.61 -1.07
CA GLY A 23 -30.44 3.15 -1.62
C GLY A 23 -31.05 2.15 -2.58
N SER A 24 -32.08 1.44 -2.16
CA SER A 24 -32.92 0.62 -3.03
C SER A 24 -33.75 1.51 -3.94
N SER A 25 -33.63 1.38 -5.25
CA SER A 25 -34.60 1.88 -6.21
C SER A 25 -34.81 0.86 -7.31
N THR A 26 -35.97 0.26 -7.27
CA THR A 26 -36.55 -0.62 -8.28
C THR A 26 -36.92 0.19 -9.51
N SER A 27 -36.46 -0.18 -10.70
CA SER A 27 -37.18 0.02 -11.96
C SER A 27 -36.55 -0.81 -13.06
N GLY A 28 -37.36 -1.61 -13.76
CA GLY A 28 -36.98 -2.56 -14.78
C GLY A 28 -36.55 -1.91 -16.12
N GLY A 29 -35.86 -2.72 -16.92
CA GLY A 29 -35.62 -2.41 -18.34
C GLY A 29 -34.33 -3.03 -18.88
N SER A 30 -34.49 -4.11 -19.68
CA SER A 30 -33.63 -4.62 -20.76
C SER A 30 -32.16 -4.95 -20.48
N SER A 31 -31.94 -6.24 -20.49
CA SER A 31 -30.63 -6.95 -20.48
C SER A 31 -29.73 -6.54 -21.63
N ARG A 32 -28.66 -5.84 -21.31
CA ARG A 32 -27.38 -5.94 -21.99
C ARG A 32 -26.35 -6.27 -20.94
N SER A 33 -25.78 -7.49 -21.03
CA SER A 33 -24.68 -7.95 -20.19
C SER A 33 -23.51 -6.96 -20.30
N ARG A 34 -23.50 -5.96 -19.43
CA ARG A 34 -22.29 -5.18 -19.15
C ARG A 34 -21.54 -5.94 -18.08
N ILE A 35 -20.34 -6.40 -18.42
CA ILE A 35 -19.37 -6.84 -17.43
C ILE A 35 -19.23 -5.67 -16.46
N PRO A 36 -19.52 -5.83 -15.15
CA PRO A 36 -19.34 -4.75 -14.20
C PRO A 36 -17.86 -4.44 -14.11
N THR A 37 -17.41 -3.37 -14.72
CA THR A 37 -16.11 -2.77 -14.42
C THR A 37 -16.25 -2.20 -13.01
N THR A 38 -15.81 -2.94 -12.02
CA THR A 38 -15.84 -2.52 -10.62
C THR A 38 -14.82 -1.39 -10.45
N SER A 39 -15.27 -0.16 -10.68
CA SER A 39 -14.45 1.06 -10.56
C SER A 39 -14.30 1.52 -9.11
N GLY A 40 -14.30 0.63 -8.14
CA GLY A 40 -14.23 0.94 -6.72
C GLY A 40 -13.01 0.33 -6.02
N THR A 41 -12.65 0.90 -4.88
CA THR A 41 -11.68 0.27 -3.96
C THR A 41 -12.26 -1.05 -3.45
N THR A 42 -11.51 -2.15 -3.59
CA THR A 42 -11.90 -3.46 -3.06
C THR A 42 -11.13 -3.74 -1.78
N VAL A 43 -11.81 -4.23 -0.75
CA VAL A 43 -11.22 -4.64 0.53
C VAL A 43 -11.70 -6.04 0.87
N GLN A 44 -10.78 -6.98 1.09
CA GLN A 44 -11.13 -8.37 1.36
C GLN A 44 -10.08 -9.11 2.18
N ALA A 45 -10.50 -10.14 2.93
CA ALA A 45 -9.56 -11.11 3.48
C ALA A 45 -9.00 -12.00 2.37
N VAL A 46 -7.71 -12.29 2.42
CA VAL A 46 -7.05 -13.16 1.45
C VAL A 46 -6.11 -14.16 2.11
N SER A 47 -5.90 -15.29 1.44
CA SER A 47 -4.90 -16.28 1.84
C SER A 47 -3.50 -15.88 1.36
N VAL A 48 -2.48 -16.51 1.95
CA VAL A 48 -1.08 -16.39 1.47
C VAL A 48 -0.97 -16.86 0.01
N THR A 49 -1.70 -17.90 -0.37
CA THR A 49 -1.74 -18.38 -1.77
C THR A 49 -2.30 -17.33 -2.72
N THR A 50 -3.37 -16.63 -2.31
CA THR A 50 -3.93 -15.52 -3.09
C THR A 50 -2.94 -14.37 -3.22
N LEU A 51 -2.25 -13.99 -2.14
CA LEU A 51 -1.21 -12.96 -2.20
C LEU A 51 -0.11 -13.33 -3.19
N ARG A 52 0.35 -14.60 -3.19
CA ARG A 52 1.39 -15.09 -4.10
C ARG A 52 1.00 -15.04 -5.58
N ALA A 53 -0.27 -15.13 -5.90
CA ALA A 53 -0.77 -15.00 -7.27
C ALA A 53 -0.84 -13.54 -7.77
N LEU A 54 -0.88 -12.56 -6.85
CA LEU A 54 -1.10 -11.14 -7.20
C LEU A 54 -0.07 -10.57 -8.18
N PRO A 55 1.25 -10.78 -8.03
CA PRO A 55 2.21 -10.18 -8.96
C PRO A 55 1.98 -10.61 -10.42
N GLY A 56 1.62 -11.87 -10.64
CA GLY A 56 1.27 -12.37 -11.98
C GLY A 56 0.00 -11.75 -12.55
N LEU A 57 -1.00 -11.50 -11.71
CA LEU A 57 -2.27 -10.87 -12.11
C LEU A 57 -2.13 -9.37 -12.38
N LEU A 58 -1.23 -8.68 -11.67
CA LEU A 58 -1.06 -7.23 -11.74
C LEU A 58 0.05 -6.80 -12.70
N GLY A 59 0.94 -7.70 -13.09
CA GLY A 59 2.09 -7.39 -13.94
C GLY A 59 3.20 -6.59 -13.25
N HIS A 60 3.15 -6.46 -11.91
CA HIS A 60 4.18 -5.79 -11.12
C HIS A 60 4.34 -6.46 -9.75
N PRO A 61 5.50 -6.29 -9.08
CA PRO A 61 5.70 -6.81 -7.73
C PRO A 61 4.69 -6.22 -6.74
N VAL A 62 4.25 -7.05 -5.79
CA VAL A 62 3.52 -6.64 -4.59
C VAL A 62 4.42 -6.95 -3.40
N TYR A 63 4.54 -6.01 -2.46
CA TYR A 63 5.41 -6.17 -1.29
C TYR A 63 4.61 -6.51 -0.04
N TRP A 64 5.24 -7.27 0.85
CA TRP A 64 4.67 -7.72 2.13
C TRP A 64 5.76 -7.99 3.16
N ALA A 65 5.37 -8.21 4.42
CA ALA A 65 6.29 -8.54 5.51
C ALA A 65 6.40 -10.06 5.79
N GLY A 66 6.14 -10.89 4.76
CA GLY A 66 6.11 -12.34 4.90
C GLY A 66 4.89 -12.86 5.68
N PRO A 67 4.75 -14.19 5.79
CA PRO A 67 3.67 -14.79 6.56
C PRO A 67 3.88 -14.56 8.07
N ARG A 68 2.76 -14.29 8.78
CA ARG A 68 2.75 -14.10 10.23
C ARG A 68 1.67 -14.96 10.88
N VAL A 69 2.04 -15.71 11.89
CA VAL A 69 1.11 -16.52 12.68
C VAL A 69 0.07 -15.64 13.36
N GLY A 70 -1.19 -16.04 13.30
CA GLY A 70 -2.29 -15.33 13.94
C GLY A 70 -2.76 -14.05 13.22
N ALA A 71 -2.18 -13.70 12.07
CA ALA A 71 -2.64 -12.57 11.27
C ALA A 71 -3.65 -13.01 10.21
N THR A 72 -4.71 -12.22 10.05
CA THR A 72 -5.58 -12.23 8.86
C THR A 72 -5.06 -11.19 7.89
N TYR A 73 -4.80 -11.57 6.63
CA TYR A 73 -4.34 -10.64 5.61
C TYR A 73 -5.53 -9.95 4.97
N GLU A 74 -5.57 -8.64 5.11
CA GLU A 74 -6.52 -7.80 4.39
C GLU A 74 -5.82 -7.21 3.17
N LEU A 75 -6.40 -7.49 2.00
CA LEU A 75 -5.96 -6.92 0.73
C LEU A 75 -6.88 -5.77 0.36
N THR A 76 -6.31 -4.58 0.17
CA THR A 76 -7.00 -3.45 -0.42
C THR A 76 -6.37 -3.14 -1.79
N ARG A 77 -7.22 -2.99 -2.80
CA ARG A 77 -6.82 -2.55 -4.14
C ARG A 77 -7.64 -1.33 -4.51
N SER A 78 -6.96 -0.25 -4.91
CA SER A 78 -7.61 0.97 -5.37
C SER A 78 -7.63 1.05 -6.91
N PRO A 79 -8.56 1.83 -7.50
CA PRO A 79 -8.67 1.99 -8.95
C PRO A 79 -7.43 2.54 -9.63
N ASP A 80 -6.60 3.29 -8.90
CA ASP A 80 -5.34 3.87 -9.35
C ASP A 80 -4.14 2.88 -9.25
N GLY A 81 -4.42 1.59 -9.02
CA GLY A 81 -3.41 0.52 -9.01
C GLY A 81 -2.64 0.37 -7.70
N ARG A 82 -2.99 1.11 -6.64
CA ARG A 82 -2.35 0.89 -5.34
C ARG A 82 -2.82 -0.39 -4.70
N VAL A 83 -1.90 -1.07 -4.04
CA VAL A 83 -2.16 -2.34 -3.34
C VAL A 83 -1.68 -2.20 -1.90
N TYR A 84 -2.53 -2.57 -0.94
CA TYR A 84 -2.17 -2.59 0.48
C TYR A 84 -2.40 -3.98 1.05
N VAL A 85 -1.42 -4.49 1.78
CA VAL A 85 -1.52 -5.72 2.56
C VAL A 85 -1.47 -5.33 4.05
N ARG A 86 -2.60 -5.47 4.75
CA ARG A 86 -2.70 -5.23 6.19
C ARG A 86 -2.70 -6.54 6.95
N TYR A 87 -2.08 -6.53 8.11
CA TYR A 87 -1.91 -7.68 9.01
C TYR A 87 -2.85 -7.51 10.21
N LEU A 88 -4.10 -7.92 10.05
CA LEU A 88 -5.09 -7.83 11.11
C LEU A 88 -4.80 -8.88 12.20
N THR A 89 -4.74 -8.44 13.45
CA THR A 89 -4.49 -9.27 14.63
C THR A 89 -5.57 -9.04 15.69
N GLY A 90 -5.57 -9.83 16.76
CA GLY A 90 -6.50 -9.63 17.88
C GLY A 90 -7.98 -9.81 17.53
N GLY A 91 -8.32 -10.58 16.48
CA GLY A 91 -9.71 -10.78 16.06
C GLY A 91 -10.31 -9.59 15.28
N ALA A 92 -9.49 -8.63 14.84
CA ALA A 92 -9.96 -7.51 14.05
C ALA A 92 -10.60 -7.97 12.74
N LYS A 93 -11.68 -7.31 12.36
CA LYS A 93 -12.44 -7.62 11.14
C LYS A 93 -11.86 -6.86 9.93
N VAL A 94 -12.03 -7.45 8.76
CA VAL A 94 -11.75 -6.80 7.46
C VAL A 94 -12.52 -5.47 7.38
N GLY A 95 -11.85 -4.43 6.89
CA GLY A 95 -12.40 -3.08 6.83
C GLY A 95 -12.31 -2.32 8.17
N SER A 96 -11.62 -2.85 9.20
CA SER A 96 -11.40 -2.12 10.45
C SER A 96 -10.79 -0.74 10.18
N PRO A 97 -11.38 0.35 10.74
CA PRO A 97 -10.85 1.71 10.55
C PRO A 97 -9.62 2.01 11.42
N LEU A 98 -9.28 1.11 12.34
CA LEU A 98 -8.20 1.33 13.29
C LEU A 98 -6.83 1.35 12.60
N PRO A 99 -5.94 2.29 12.94
CA PRO A 99 -4.60 2.37 12.38
C PRO A 99 -3.60 1.42 13.08
N ASP A 100 -4.07 0.40 13.78
CA ASP A 100 -3.28 -0.39 14.73
C ASP A 100 -2.56 -1.59 14.08
N PHE A 101 -2.54 -1.65 12.75
CA PHE A 101 -2.05 -2.83 12.03
C PHE A 101 -0.90 -2.49 11.10
N LEU A 102 0.14 -3.33 11.14
CA LEU A 102 1.16 -3.30 10.10
C LEU A 102 0.49 -3.29 8.73
N THR A 103 0.89 -2.36 7.90
CA THR A 103 0.41 -2.22 6.52
C THR A 103 1.60 -2.05 5.58
N VAL A 104 1.60 -2.81 4.49
CA VAL A 104 2.58 -2.63 3.42
C VAL A 104 1.83 -2.17 2.17
N GLY A 105 2.14 -0.96 1.73
CA GLY A 105 1.61 -0.36 0.51
C GLY A 105 2.58 -0.54 -0.65
N THR A 106 2.06 -0.87 -1.82
CA THR A 106 2.78 -0.98 -3.08
C THR A 106 2.16 -0.02 -4.08
N TYR A 107 2.97 0.86 -4.65
CA TYR A 107 2.54 1.93 -5.56
C TYR A 107 3.32 1.83 -6.87
N VAL A 108 2.63 1.81 -8.00
CA VAL A 108 3.29 1.92 -9.31
C VAL A 108 3.60 3.39 -9.56
N VAL A 109 4.88 3.72 -9.58
CA VAL A 109 5.39 5.08 -9.76
C VAL A 109 6.53 5.04 -10.78
N PRO A 110 6.42 5.72 -11.91
CA PRO A 110 7.52 5.82 -12.86
C PRO A 110 8.77 6.36 -12.18
N ASP A 111 9.91 5.68 -12.37
CA ASP A 111 11.19 6.02 -11.72
C ASP A 111 11.03 6.23 -10.19
N ALA A 112 10.51 5.20 -9.51
CA ALA A 112 10.23 5.27 -8.08
C ALA A 112 11.46 5.64 -7.24
N ALA A 113 12.65 5.25 -7.68
CA ALA A 113 13.89 5.60 -6.98
C ALA A 113 14.19 7.11 -7.06
N ALA A 114 13.94 7.76 -8.20
CA ALA A 114 14.07 9.21 -8.32
C ALA A 114 13.01 9.93 -7.48
N ALA A 115 11.76 9.43 -7.49
CA ALA A 115 10.69 9.99 -6.66
C ALA A 115 11.02 9.92 -5.16
N VAL A 116 11.50 8.78 -4.68
CA VAL A 116 11.94 8.60 -3.27
C VAL A 116 13.11 9.51 -2.94
N ARG A 117 14.10 9.63 -3.84
CA ARG A 117 15.26 10.53 -3.64
C ARG A 117 14.82 11.99 -3.53
N ALA A 118 13.94 12.44 -4.40
CA ALA A 118 13.39 13.79 -4.37
C ALA A 118 12.62 14.07 -3.07
N ALA A 119 11.82 13.10 -2.62
CA ALA A 119 11.09 13.21 -1.35
C ALA A 119 12.00 13.19 -0.13
N ALA A 120 13.06 12.39 -0.14
CA ALA A 120 14.08 12.35 0.92
C ALA A 120 14.87 13.66 1.07
N GLY A 121 14.92 14.48 0.02
CA GLY A 121 15.51 15.82 0.06
C GLY A 121 14.60 16.92 0.59
N GLN A 122 13.33 16.63 0.89
CA GLN A 122 12.39 17.64 1.38
C GLN A 122 12.59 17.95 2.87
N PRO A 123 12.22 19.16 3.33
CA PRO A 123 12.22 19.50 4.74
C PRO A 123 11.43 18.49 5.59
N GLY A 124 12.00 18.09 6.72
CA GLY A 124 11.40 17.11 7.62
C GLY A 124 11.59 15.64 7.22
N ALA A 125 12.14 15.35 6.05
CA ALA A 125 12.52 14.00 5.68
C ALA A 125 13.77 13.54 6.45
N VAL A 126 13.81 12.25 6.78
CA VAL A 126 14.95 11.57 7.40
C VAL A 126 15.23 10.32 6.60
N THR A 127 16.45 10.15 6.13
CA THR A 127 16.85 8.96 5.38
C THR A 127 16.87 7.71 6.25
N VAL A 128 16.52 6.59 5.65
CA VAL A 128 16.54 5.26 6.26
C VAL A 128 17.49 4.37 5.45
N ASN A 129 18.27 3.56 6.15
CA ASN A 129 19.12 2.58 5.49
C ASN A 129 18.27 1.45 4.89
N VAL A 130 18.19 1.43 3.56
CA VAL A 130 17.51 0.37 2.80
C VAL A 130 18.57 -0.40 2.03
N PRO A 131 18.91 -1.63 2.42
CA PRO A 131 19.96 -2.37 1.74
C PRO A 131 19.65 -2.59 0.24
N GLY A 132 20.45 -1.96 -0.63
CA GLY A 132 20.26 -1.99 -2.08
C GLY A 132 19.19 -1.05 -2.62
N GLY A 133 18.65 -0.16 -1.79
CA GLY A 133 17.61 0.79 -2.15
C GLY A 133 17.81 2.18 -1.55
N LEU A 134 16.80 2.99 -1.67
CA LEU A 134 16.69 4.35 -1.09
C LEU A 134 15.42 4.40 -0.24
N GLY A 135 15.48 5.03 0.95
CA GLY A 135 14.30 5.17 1.79
C GLY A 135 14.34 6.40 2.68
N PHE A 136 13.16 6.81 3.11
CA PHE A 136 12.98 7.91 4.05
C PHE A 136 11.68 7.76 4.82
N TYR A 137 11.57 8.50 5.93
CA TYR A 137 10.32 8.83 6.59
C TYR A 137 10.24 10.35 6.82
N ASN A 138 9.05 10.88 7.04
CA ASN A 138 8.89 12.27 7.48
C ASN A 138 8.79 12.33 9.02
N ARG A 139 9.49 13.27 9.65
CA ARG A 139 9.47 13.46 11.13
C ARG A 139 8.06 13.68 11.68
N ALA A 140 7.17 14.32 10.91
CA ALA A 140 5.78 14.51 11.28
C ALA A 140 4.95 13.22 11.18
N ARG A 141 5.45 12.18 10.48
CA ARG A 141 4.78 10.88 10.29
C ARG A 141 5.80 9.74 10.38
N PRO A 142 6.43 9.54 11.53
CA PRO A 142 7.55 8.61 11.68
C PRO A 142 7.13 7.14 11.59
N THR A 143 5.83 6.85 11.60
CA THR A 143 5.24 5.51 11.50
C THR A 143 5.15 4.97 10.06
N SER A 144 5.36 5.84 9.05
CA SER A 144 5.40 5.45 7.63
C SER A 144 6.81 5.60 7.07
N VAL A 145 7.38 4.52 6.56
CA VAL A 145 8.68 4.50 5.86
C VAL A 145 8.43 4.21 4.40
N TYR A 146 8.94 5.08 3.53
CA TYR A 146 8.84 4.96 2.07
C TYR A 146 10.18 4.55 1.50
N PHE A 147 10.18 3.62 0.55
CA PHE A 147 11.42 3.21 -0.11
C PHE A 147 11.19 2.71 -1.54
N ALA A 148 12.25 2.68 -2.32
CA ALA A 148 12.30 2.12 -3.65
C ALA A 148 13.69 1.57 -3.97
N PHE A 149 13.75 0.71 -4.98
CA PHE A 149 15.01 0.17 -5.50
C PHE A 149 15.37 0.80 -6.84
N PRO A 150 16.66 0.98 -7.15
CA PRO A 150 17.11 1.47 -8.45
C PRO A 150 16.52 0.64 -9.61
N GLY A 151 16.06 1.30 -10.66
CA GLY A 151 15.46 0.66 -11.82
C GLY A 151 14.06 0.11 -11.60
N SER A 152 13.44 0.33 -10.44
CA SER A 152 12.09 -0.11 -10.14
C SER A 152 11.06 0.99 -10.42
N ASN A 153 9.92 0.61 -10.98
CA ASN A 153 8.72 1.45 -11.10
C ASN A 153 7.76 1.23 -9.92
N VAL A 154 8.28 0.72 -8.80
CA VAL A 154 7.48 0.45 -7.60
C VAL A 154 8.08 1.17 -6.40
N GLN A 155 7.29 2.04 -5.79
CA GLN A 155 7.52 2.59 -4.47
C GLN A 155 6.77 1.75 -3.44
N VAL A 156 7.39 1.51 -2.30
CA VAL A 156 6.81 0.76 -1.18
C VAL A 156 6.67 1.67 0.04
N GLU A 157 5.56 1.56 0.74
CA GLU A 157 5.34 2.13 2.06
C GLU A 157 5.25 1.01 3.09
N THR A 158 5.94 1.15 4.19
CA THR A 158 5.76 0.30 5.37
C THR A 158 5.25 1.17 6.50
N TYR A 159 4.02 0.93 6.91
CA TYR A 159 3.40 1.56 8.07
C TYR A 159 3.31 0.55 9.22
N ASP A 160 3.68 0.97 10.42
CA ASP A 160 3.42 0.25 11.67
C ASP A 160 3.11 1.28 12.76
N PRO A 161 2.16 1.04 13.69
CA PRO A 161 1.88 1.94 14.81
C PRO A 161 3.13 2.33 15.60
N SER A 162 4.13 1.45 15.64
CA SER A 162 5.45 1.73 16.19
C SER A 162 6.42 2.16 15.10
N ALA A 163 6.84 3.43 15.14
CA ALA A 163 7.82 3.98 14.20
C ALA A 163 9.16 3.21 14.19
N SER A 164 9.58 2.64 15.33
CA SER A 164 10.79 1.83 15.42
C SER A 164 10.63 0.49 14.72
N ILE A 165 9.44 -0.12 14.79
CA ILE A 165 9.14 -1.37 14.08
C ILE A 165 9.08 -1.12 12.57
N ALA A 166 8.39 -0.05 12.12
CA ALA A 166 8.33 0.31 10.71
C ALA A 166 9.73 0.44 10.10
N ARG A 167 10.64 1.19 10.75
CA ARG A 167 12.02 1.35 10.30
C ARG A 167 12.79 0.02 10.30
N ARG A 168 12.74 -0.73 11.40
CA ARG A 168 13.45 -2.01 11.51
C ARG A 168 13.04 -2.99 10.42
N LEU A 169 11.75 -3.09 10.08
CA LEU A 169 11.27 -3.97 9.01
C LEU A 169 11.92 -3.65 7.66
N VAL A 170 12.14 -2.39 7.38
CA VAL A 170 12.78 -1.93 6.14
C VAL A 170 14.29 -2.15 6.19
N GLU A 171 14.95 -1.75 7.27
CA GLU A 171 16.41 -1.86 7.47
C GLU A 171 16.90 -3.30 7.47
N THR A 172 16.10 -4.23 7.99
CA THR A 172 16.43 -5.67 8.04
C THR A 172 15.97 -6.45 6.81
N ARG A 173 15.46 -5.78 5.77
CA ARG A 173 14.88 -6.43 4.57
C ARG A 173 13.73 -7.41 4.88
N ALA A 174 12.99 -7.20 5.96
CA ALA A 174 11.81 -8.01 6.26
C ALA A 174 10.65 -7.74 5.27
N ILE A 175 10.68 -6.60 4.57
CA ILE A 175 9.72 -6.28 3.51
C ILE A 175 10.28 -6.76 2.17
N THR A 176 9.62 -7.74 1.57
CA THR A 176 10.05 -8.40 0.33
C THR A 176 8.93 -8.48 -0.69
N PRO A 177 9.24 -8.66 -1.99
CA PRO A 177 8.21 -9.03 -2.95
C PRO A 177 7.54 -10.34 -2.55
N VAL A 178 6.24 -10.43 -2.74
CA VAL A 178 5.47 -11.67 -2.61
C VAL A 178 5.92 -12.65 -3.71
N ARG A 179 6.24 -13.88 -3.32
CA ARG A 179 6.70 -14.98 -4.19
C ARG A 179 5.98 -16.28 -3.86
#